data_3095dce4877cf154b4bb0e3ff406c883
#
_entry.id   3095dce4877cf154b4bb0e3ff406c883
#
_cell.length_a   1.000
_cell.length_b   1.000
_cell.length_c   1.000
_cell.angle_alpha   90.00
_cell.angle_beta   90.00
_cell.angle_gamma   90.00
#
_symmetry.space_group_name_H-M   'P 1'
#
loop_
_entity.id
_entity.type
_entity.pdbx_description
1 polymer ?
#
loop_
_entity_poly.entity_id
_entity_poly.type
_entity_poly.pdbx_seq_one_letter_code
_entity_poly.pdbx_strand_id
1 'polypeptide(L)'
;VRWFWIPEWCLPAGQTSRQQLIAFPACNLVVEPAVVGLAGPTTGSSYRELTGTGWAVGALLRPAAVPHFATAPAVLRDRYQLLDLPVLRERVGRAMLEPDDPPARHRQAVDVFATWLSDTVPPPPHEALLANRMADVIDADPTVRTVEDVARHLRLSARSVQRLAARFIGLPPAAMIRRRRLQEAAQRLRDDPETTLADVAADLGYSDHAHLANEFRSVLGLTPGAYRRRTDAAGSPRVEL
;
A
#
# COMPACT_ATOMS: atom_id res chain seq x y z
N VAL A 1 4.10 6.01 -10.42
CA VAL A 1 3.41 4.84 -9.86
C VAL A 1 4.45 3.85 -9.37
N ARG A 2 4.11 3.09 -8.34
CA ARG A 2 4.93 2.00 -7.84
C ARG A 2 4.52 0.67 -8.45
N TRP A 3 3.21 0.36 -8.42
CA TRP A 3 2.58 -0.75 -9.12
C TRP A 3 1.10 -0.50 -9.33
N PHE A 4 0.49 -1.29 -10.21
CA PHE A 4 -0.96 -1.38 -10.38
C PHE A 4 -1.48 -2.69 -9.79
N TRP A 5 -2.76 -2.71 -9.40
CA TRP A 5 -3.45 -3.88 -8.91
C TRP A 5 -4.89 -3.88 -9.41
N ILE A 6 -5.41 -5.06 -9.76
CA ILE A 6 -6.73 -5.22 -10.38
C ILE A 6 -7.45 -6.42 -9.76
N PRO A 7 -8.30 -6.25 -8.74
CA PRO A 7 -9.23 -7.27 -8.32
C PRO A 7 -10.48 -7.25 -9.21
N GLU A 8 -10.98 -8.42 -9.50
CA GLU A 8 -12.30 -8.64 -10.05
C GLU A 8 -13.07 -9.60 -9.14
N TRP A 9 -14.38 -9.43 -9.05
CA TRP A 9 -15.23 -10.31 -8.26
C TRP A 9 -16.57 -10.53 -8.94
N CYS A 10 -17.12 -11.75 -8.77
CA CYS A 10 -18.45 -12.13 -9.18
C CYS A 10 -19.06 -12.95 -8.06
N LEU A 11 -19.98 -12.36 -7.31
CA LEU A 11 -20.65 -12.98 -6.17
C LEU A 11 -22.11 -13.25 -6.52
N PRO A 12 -22.66 -14.41 -6.13
CA PRO A 12 -24.09 -14.69 -6.27
C PRO A 12 -24.96 -13.61 -5.62
N ALA A 13 -26.17 -13.42 -6.16
CA ALA A 13 -27.12 -12.44 -5.62
C ALA A 13 -27.38 -12.67 -4.12
N GLY A 14 -27.32 -11.61 -3.34
CA GLY A 14 -27.51 -11.64 -1.88
C GLY A 14 -26.28 -12.10 -1.08
N GLN A 15 -25.19 -12.50 -1.73
CA GLN A 15 -23.94 -12.81 -1.03
C GLN A 15 -23.05 -11.58 -0.91
N THR A 16 -22.36 -11.49 0.23
CA THR A 16 -21.36 -10.47 0.53
C THR A 16 -20.04 -11.14 0.86
N SER A 17 -18.95 -10.65 0.29
CA SER A 17 -17.60 -11.07 0.65
C SER A 17 -16.88 -9.94 1.37
N ARG A 18 -16.39 -10.19 2.58
CA ARG A 18 -15.65 -9.24 3.39
C ARG A 18 -14.15 -9.41 3.15
N GLN A 19 -13.57 -8.48 2.41
CA GLN A 19 -12.14 -8.49 2.07
C GLN A 19 -11.35 -7.64 3.06
N GLN A 20 -10.26 -8.20 3.57
CA GLN A 20 -9.34 -7.48 4.44
C GLN A 20 -8.37 -6.66 3.59
N LEU A 21 -8.27 -5.37 3.90
CA LEU A 21 -7.29 -4.46 3.32
C LEU A 21 -6.15 -4.27 4.32
N ILE A 22 -4.94 -4.61 3.90
CA ILE A 22 -3.74 -4.44 4.72
C ILE A 22 -3.31 -2.97 4.70
N ALA A 23 -2.86 -2.48 5.86
CA ALA A 23 -2.34 -1.13 5.98
C ALA A 23 -1.19 -0.87 5.00
N PHE A 24 -1.26 0.25 4.27
CA PHE A 24 -0.21 0.66 3.36
C PHE A 24 0.14 2.15 3.52
N PRO A 25 1.43 2.53 3.69
CA PRO A 25 1.84 3.91 3.93
C PRO A 25 1.97 4.70 2.61
N ALA A 26 1.01 4.56 1.72
CA ALA A 26 0.95 5.29 0.46
C ALA A 26 -0.49 5.53 0.02
N CYS A 27 -0.68 6.52 -0.83
CA CYS A 27 -1.96 6.78 -1.46
C CYS A 27 -2.17 5.86 -2.67
N ASN A 28 -3.42 5.42 -2.87
CA ASN A 28 -3.86 4.70 -4.05
C ASN A 28 -4.89 5.53 -4.81
N LEU A 29 -4.65 5.79 -6.08
CA LEU A 29 -5.68 6.28 -6.99
C LEU A 29 -6.43 5.07 -7.54
N VAL A 30 -7.73 4.99 -7.28
CA VAL A 30 -8.55 3.80 -7.56
C VAL A 30 -9.68 4.17 -8.50
N VAL A 31 -9.81 3.43 -9.58
CA VAL A 31 -10.90 3.54 -10.54
C VAL A 31 -11.82 2.34 -10.36
N GLU A 32 -13.10 2.61 -10.21
CA GLU A 32 -14.19 1.64 -10.13
C GLU A 32 -15.24 1.96 -11.17
N PRO A 33 -16.19 1.06 -11.50
CA PRO A 33 -17.19 1.31 -12.54
C PRO A 33 -17.93 2.65 -12.40
N ALA A 34 -18.28 3.02 -11.16
CA ALA A 34 -19.08 4.21 -10.88
C ALA A 34 -18.27 5.43 -10.42
N VAL A 35 -17.08 5.24 -9.87
CA VAL A 35 -16.33 6.31 -9.17
C VAL A 35 -14.84 6.23 -9.42
N VAL A 36 -14.18 7.36 -9.22
CA VAL A 36 -12.73 7.42 -8.99
C VAL A 36 -12.50 7.98 -7.60
N GLY A 37 -11.54 7.42 -6.87
CA GLY A 37 -11.22 7.92 -5.56
C GLY A 37 -9.75 7.77 -5.20
N LEU A 38 -9.34 8.57 -4.23
CA LEU A 38 -8.03 8.53 -3.63
C LEU A 38 -8.13 7.92 -2.23
N ALA A 39 -7.62 6.70 -2.09
CA ALA A 39 -7.42 6.11 -0.77
C ALA A 39 -6.14 6.70 -0.17
N GLY A 40 -6.25 7.28 1.01
CA GLY A 40 -5.11 7.82 1.74
C GLY A 40 -4.24 6.73 2.37
N PRO A 41 -3.10 7.13 2.95
CA PRO A 41 -2.22 6.19 3.63
C PRO A 41 -2.91 5.62 4.86
N THR A 42 -2.77 4.31 5.09
CA THR A 42 -3.43 3.62 6.19
C THR A 42 -2.46 3.18 7.27
N THR A 43 -2.93 3.20 8.52
CA THR A 43 -2.14 2.86 9.72
C THR A 43 -2.48 1.49 10.30
N GLY A 44 -3.68 0.98 10.01
CA GLY A 44 -4.17 -0.32 10.43
C GLY A 44 -4.91 -1.04 9.31
N SER A 45 -5.16 -2.33 9.51
CA SER A 45 -6.00 -3.10 8.59
C SER A 45 -7.45 -2.61 8.64
N SER A 46 -8.10 -2.62 7.49
CA SER A 46 -9.52 -2.29 7.34
C SER A 46 -10.23 -3.38 6.54
N TYR A 47 -11.53 -3.24 6.36
CA TYR A 47 -12.32 -4.20 5.61
C TYR A 47 -13.16 -3.49 4.55
N ARG A 48 -13.33 -4.16 3.41
CA ARG A 48 -14.24 -3.75 2.37
C ARG A 48 -15.24 -4.88 2.10
N GLU A 49 -16.50 -4.54 2.03
CA GLU A 49 -17.55 -5.48 1.64
C GLU A 49 -17.73 -5.40 0.12
N LEU A 50 -17.69 -6.57 -0.51
CA LEU A 50 -17.91 -6.74 -1.94
C LEU A 50 -19.26 -7.44 -2.14
N THR A 51 -20.04 -6.96 -3.11
CA THR A 51 -21.34 -7.51 -3.48
C THR A 51 -21.45 -7.57 -5.00
N GLY A 52 -22.26 -8.51 -5.52
CA GLY A 52 -22.51 -8.64 -6.95
C GLY A 52 -21.25 -8.84 -7.79
N THR A 53 -21.24 -8.27 -8.99
CA THR A 53 -20.10 -8.30 -9.91
C THR A 53 -19.45 -6.92 -9.99
N GLY A 54 -18.12 -6.88 -9.98
CA GLY A 54 -17.38 -5.63 -10.04
C GLY A 54 -15.89 -5.81 -10.24
N TRP A 55 -15.22 -4.69 -10.39
CA TRP A 55 -13.77 -4.60 -10.49
C TRP A 55 -13.27 -3.28 -9.90
N ALA A 56 -11.98 -3.24 -9.61
CA ALA A 56 -11.26 -2.01 -9.34
C ALA A 56 -9.89 -2.04 -10.01
N VAL A 57 -9.42 -0.90 -10.50
CA VAL A 57 -8.04 -0.73 -10.98
C VAL A 57 -7.38 0.32 -10.09
N GLY A 58 -6.41 -0.09 -9.32
CA GLY A 58 -5.68 0.79 -8.40
C GLY A 58 -4.25 1.05 -8.85
N ALA A 59 -3.82 2.30 -8.71
CA ALA A 59 -2.44 2.73 -8.89
C ALA A 59 -1.86 3.16 -7.54
N LEU A 60 -0.90 2.41 -7.02
CA LEU A 60 -0.16 2.84 -5.84
C LEU A 60 0.77 3.99 -6.21
N LEU A 61 0.49 5.17 -5.70
CA LEU A 61 1.23 6.36 -6.05
C LEU A 61 2.59 6.40 -5.35
N ARG A 62 3.61 6.83 -6.08
CA ARG A 62 4.85 7.27 -5.44
C ARG A 62 4.61 8.59 -4.72
N PRO A 63 5.31 8.87 -3.60
CA PRO A 63 5.11 10.09 -2.81
C PRO A 63 5.11 11.38 -3.63
N ALA A 64 5.96 11.45 -4.65
CA ALA A 64 6.08 12.63 -5.51
C ALA A 64 4.81 12.97 -6.32
N ALA A 65 3.95 12.00 -6.60
CA ALA A 65 2.71 12.21 -7.36
C ALA A 65 1.54 12.63 -6.46
N VAL A 66 1.60 12.35 -5.16
CA VAL A 66 0.47 12.56 -4.23
C VAL A 66 -0.02 14.01 -4.19
N PRO A 67 0.85 15.04 -4.15
CA PRO A 67 0.40 16.44 -4.09
C PRO A 67 -0.41 16.90 -5.28
N HIS A 68 -0.37 16.20 -6.41
CA HIS A 68 -1.23 16.48 -7.56
C HIS A 68 -2.70 16.16 -7.26
N PHE A 69 -2.96 15.16 -6.44
CA PHE A 69 -4.32 14.69 -6.09
C PHE A 69 -4.78 15.14 -4.72
N ALA A 70 -3.86 15.43 -3.81
CA ALA A 70 -4.16 15.86 -2.44
C ALA A 70 -3.08 16.80 -1.91
N THR A 71 -3.47 18.02 -1.57
CA THR A 71 -2.56 19.04 -1.02
C THR A 71 -2.06 18.70 0.38
N ALA A 72 -2.82 17.92 1.14
CA ALA A 72 -2.51 17.50 2.50
C ALA A 72 -2.79 16.00 2.72
N PRO A 73 -1.89 15.10 2.30
CA PRO A 73 -2.13 13.66 2.40
C PRO A 73 -2.38 13.16 3.83
N ALA A 74 -1.92 13.88 4.86
CA ALA A 74 -2.20 13.55 6.25
C ALA A 74 -3.70 13.63 6.62
N VAL A 75 -4.47 14.48 5.93
CA VAL A 75 -5.94 14.59 6.13
C VAL A 75 -6.66 13.35 5.58
N LEU A 76 -6.04 12.68 4.62
CA LEU A 76 -6.57 11.46 4.01
C LEU A 76 -6.19 10.18 4.77
N ARG A 77 -5.48 10.30 5.90
CA ARG A 77 -5.12 9.10 6.69
C ARG A 77 -6.35 8.30 7.07
N ASP A 78 -6.33 7.00 6.72
CA ASP A 78 -7.42 6.05 6.95
C ASP A 78 -8.76 6.50 6.31
N ARG A 79 -8.71 7.28 5.21
CA ARG A 79 -9.88 7.83 4.51
C ARG A 79 -9.82 7.55 3.02
N TYR A 80 -11.00 7.59 2.41
CA TYR A 80 -11.21 7.51 0.96
C TYR A 80 -11.91 8.78 0.50
N GLN A 81 -11.33 9.48 -0.46
CA GLN A 81 -11.88 10.72 -1.02
C GLN A 81 -12.28 10.47 -2.49
N LEU A 82 -13.52 10.78 -2.84
CA LEU A 82 -13.95 10.76 -4.23
C LEU A 82 -13.30 11.92 -5.01
N LEU A 83 -12.91 11.63 -6.25
CA LEU A 83 -12.34 12.59 -7.18
C LEU A 83 -13.19 12.66 -8.45
N ASP A 84 -13.39 13.86 -8.96
CA ASP A 84 -14.07 14.07 -10.25
C ASP A 84 -13.06 13.94 -11.40
N LEU A 85 -12.88 12.71 -11.89
CA LEU A 85 -11.96 12.35 -12.96
C LEU A 85 -12.68 11.52 -14.04
N PRO A 86 -13.67 12.12 -14.75
CA PRO A 86 -14.54 11.39 -15.66
C PRO A 86 -13.78 10.76 -16.84
N VAL A 87 -12.77 11.44 -17.37
CA VAL A 87 -11.96 10.95 -18.50
C VAL A 87 -11.17 9.69 -18.10
N LEU A 88 -10.57 9.68 -16.90
CA LEU A 88 -9.86 8.50 -16.39
C LEU A 88 -10.83 7.34 -16.20
N ARG A 89 -11.97 7.60 -15.54
CA ARG A 89 -12.99 6.59 -15.29
C ARG A 89 -13.50 5.95 -16.58
N GLU A 90 -13.82 6.77 -17.59
CA GLU A 90 -14.32 6.29 -18.89
C GLU A 90 -13.28 5.43 -19.61
N ARG A 91 -12.02 5.91 -19.71
CA ARG A 91 -10.95 5.19 -20.41
C ARG A 91 -10.64 3.83 -19.77
N VAL A 92 -10.45 3.81 -18.43
CA VAL A 92 -10.17 2.56 -17.71
C VAL A 92 -11.40 1.65 -17.72
N GLY A 93 -12.61 2.21 -17.58
CA GLY A 93 -13.85 1.44 -17.64
C GLY A 93 -14.04 0.73 -18.98
N ARG A 94 -13.76 1.42 -20.10
CA ARG A 94 -13.80 0.81 -21.43
C ARG A 94 -12.77 -0.32 -21.56
N ALA A 95 -11.54 -0.10 -21.11
CA ALA A 95 -10.49 -1.12 -21.14
C ALA A 95 -10.84 -2.36 -20.32
N MET A 96 -11.60 -2.23 -19.22
CA MET A 96 -12.05 -3.33 -18.38
C MET A 96 -13.29 -4.06 -18.94
N LEU A 97 -13.98 -3.50 -19.95
CA LEU A 97 -15.15 -4.12 -20.59
C LEU A 97 -14.79 -4.80 -21.93
N GLU A 98 -13.77 -4.28 -22.57
CA GLU A 98 -13.35 -4.75 -23.88
C GLU A 98 -12.24 -5.75 -23.77
N PRO A 99 -11.61 -6.52 -24.02
CA PRO A 99 -11.40 -7.90 -24.47
C PRO A 99 -12.01 -8.91 -23.50
N ASP A 100 -12.51 -10.01 -24.03
CA ASP A 100 -12.99 -11.15 -23.23
C ASP A 100 -11.86 -11.87 -22.49
N ASP A 101 -10.60 -11.66 -22.89
CA ASP A 101 -9.42 -12.21 -22.25
C ASP A 101 -8.98 -11.37 -21.03
N PRO A 102 -9.14 -11.87 -19.76
CA PRO A 102 -8.79 -11.11 -18.57
C PRO A 102 -7.36 -10.56 -18.55
N PRO A 103 -6.30 -11.33 -18.89
CA PRO A 103 -4.95 -10.80 -18.96
C PRO A 103 -4.77 -9.66 -19.96
N ALA A 104 -5.48 -9.69 -21.11
CA ALA A 104 -5.40 -8.63 -22.12
C ALA A 104 -6.08 -7.35 -21.63
N ARG A 105 -7.30 -7.45 -21.07
CA ARG A 105 -7.99 -6.26 -20.54
C ARG A 105 -7.26 -5.65 -19.32
N HIS A 106 -6.62 -6.46 -18.46
CA HIS A 106 -5.81 -5.94 -17.36
C HIS A 106 -4.60 -5.14 -17.89
N ARG A 107 -3.87 -5.67 -18.88
CA ARG A 107 -2.77 -4.93 -19.53
C ARG A 107 -3.28 -3.62 -20.13
N GLN A 108 -4.35 -3.66 -20.88
CA GLN A 108 -4.92 -2.46 -21.51
C GLN A 108 -5.37 -1.43 -20.46
N ALA A 109 -6.01 -1.85 -19.38
CA ALA A 109 -6.41 -0.97 -18.28
C ALA A 109 -5.21 -0.30 -17.60
N VAL A 110 -4.12 -1.06 -17.36
CA VAL A 110 -2.87 -0.52 -16.83
C VAL A 110 -2.25 0.48 -17.80
N ASP A 111 -2.14 0.16 -19.08
CA ASP A 111 -1.54 1.04 -20.10
C ASP A 111 -2.30 2.36 -20.23
N VAL A 112 -3.62 2.29 -20.29
CA VAL A 112 -4.51 3.47 -20.35
C VAL A 112 -4.37 4.33 -19.11
N PHE A 113 -4.34 3.72 -17.92
CA PHE A 113 -4.18 4.43 -16.66
C PHE A 113 -2.80 5.06 -16.54
N ALA A 114 -1.73 4.32 -16.88
CA ALA A 114 -0.37 4.83 -16.87
C ALA A 114 -0.16 5.99 -17.83
N THR A 115 -0.71 5.90 -19.06
CA THR A 115 -0.70 6.97 -20.05
C THR A 115 -1.40 8.22 -19.53
N TRP A 116 -2.63 8.06 -18.98
CA TRP A 116 -3.36 9.18 -18.40
C TRP A 116 -2.57 9.88 -17.28
N LEU A 117 -1.93 9.09 -16.37
CA LEU A 117 -1.08 9.65 -15.32
C LEU A 117 0.12 10.41 -15.89
N SER A 118 0.76 9.88 -16.93
CA SER A 118 1.91 10.53 -17.57
C SER A 118 1.53 11.86 -18.23
N ASP A 119 0.33 11.92 -18.80
CA ASP A 119 -0.17 13.13 -19.47
C ASP A 119 -0.67 14.19 -18.47
N THR A 120 -1.13 13.74 -17.29
CA THR A 120 -1.82 14.60 -16.32
C THR A 120 -0.92 15.08 -15.20
N VAL A 121 -0.02 14.20 -14.70
CA VAL A 121 0.85 14.53 -13.57
C VAL A 121 2.15 15.14 -14.08
N PRO A 122 2.44 16.40 -13.74
CA PRO A 122 3.66 17.06 -14.22
C PRO A 122 4.93 16.39 -13.63
N PRO A 123 6.09 16.58 -14.27
CA PRO A 123 7.36 16.11 -13.73
C PRO A 123 7.57 16.60 -12.29
N PRO A 124 7.95 15.69 -11.37
CA PRO A 124 8.07 16.05 -9.96
C PRO A 124 9.26 16.98 -9.70
N PRO A 125 9.10 18.01 -8.86
CA PRO A 125 10.22 18.86 -8.43
C PRO A 125 11.21 18.06 -7.57
N HIS A 126 12.43 18.60 -7.42
CA HIS A 126 13.51 17.94 -6.67
C HIS A 126 13.12 17.51 -5.25
N GLU A 127 12.37 18.34 -4.52
CA GLU A 127 11.90 18.01 -3.17
C GLU A 127 10.98 16.78 -3.17
N ALA A 128 10.11 16.65 -4.17
CA ALA A 128 9.23 15.50 -4.32
C ALA A 128 10.02 14.20 -4.63
N LEU A 129 11.09 14.32 -5.43
CA LEU A 129 11.99 13.19 -5.68
C LEU A 129 12.74 12.74 -4.41
N LEU A 130 13.07 13.66 -3.50
CA LEU A 130 13.60 13.29 -2.18
C LEU A 130 12.59 12.48 -1.36
N ALA A 131 11.31 12.79 -1.45
CA ALA A 131 10.28 11.97 -0.79
C ALA A 131 10.17 10.56 -1.40
N ASN A 132 10.33 10.42 -2.73
CA ASN A 132 10.43 9.10 -3.35
C ASN A 132 11.66 8.33 -2.83
N ARG A 133 12.83 8.97 -2.79
CA ARG A 133 14.06 8.35 -2.26
C ARG A 133 13.91 7.94 -0.79
N MET A 134 13.23 8.77 0.00
CA MET A 134 12.94 8.44 1.40
C MET A 134 12.14 7.14 1.52
N ALA A 135 11.06 7.00 0.73
CA ALA A 135 10.26 5.79 0.71
C ALA A 135 11.07 4.57 0.25
N ASP A 136 11.86 4.73 -0.84
CA ASP A 136 12.70 3.67 -1.38
C ASP A 136 13.75 3.19 -0.36
N VAL A 137 14.43 4.11 0.34
CA VAL A 137 15.42 3.78 1.38
C VAL A 137 14.76 3.03 2.55
N ILE A 138 13.60 3.49 3.01
CA ILE A 138 12.89 2.82 4.11
C ILE A 138 12.47 1.41 3.70
N ASP A 139 12.01 1.22 2.47
CA ASP A 139 11.50 -0.08 2.02
C ASP A 139 12.61 -1.08 1.68
N ALA A 140 13.71 -0.61 1.10
CA ALA A 140 14.77 -1.49 0.58
C ALA A 140 15.86 -1.83 1.60
N ASP A 141 16.12 -0.97 2.59
CA ASP A 141 17.25 -1.14 3.49
C ASP A 141 16.81 -1.61 4.89
N PRO A 142 17.06 -2.88 5.26
CA PRO A 142 16.70 -3.42 6.57
C PRO A 142 17.50 -2.81 7.72
N THR A 143 18.61 -2.14 7.44
CA THR A 143 19.44 -1.47 8.46
C THR A 143 18.84 -0.14 8.91
N VAL A 144 17.91 0.43 8.15
CA VAL A 144 17.19 1.66 8.49
C VAL A 144 16.14 1.33 9.55
N ARG A 145 16.43 1.65 10.82
CA ARG A 145 15.58 1.35 11.97
C ARG A 145 14.99 2.60 12.63
N THR A 146 15.60 3.77 12.39
CA THR A 146 15.23 5.04 13.00
C THR A 146 15.07 6.15 11.96
N VAL A 147 14.47 7.25 12.36
CA VAL A 147 14.36 8.45 11.52
C VAL A 147 15.75 9.05 11.24
N GLU A 148 16.66 8.91 12.20
CA GLU A 148 18.06 9.34 12.12
C GLU A 148 18.82 8.56 11.05
N ASP A 149 18.54 7.26 10.89
CA ASP A 149 19.12 6.45 9.82
C ASP A 149 18.66 6.96 8.45
N VAL A 150 17.37 7.23 8.29
CA VAL A 150 16.82 7.83 7.06
C VAL A 150 17.50 9.19 6.78
N ALA A 151 17.62 10.02 7.80
CA ALA A 151 18.23 11.34 7.70
C ALA A 151 19.70 11.25 7.22
N ARG A 152 20.45 10.29 7.75
CA ARG A 152 21.85 10.02 7.35
C ARG A 152 21.93 9.56 5.90
N HIS A 153 21.09 8.64 5.45
CA HIS A 153 21.05 8.18 4.05
C HIS A 153 20.73 9.28 3.06
N LEU A 154 19.81 10.18 3.43
CA LEU A 154 19.40 11.29 2.56
C LEU A 154 20.27 12.53 2.69
N ARG A 155 21.20 12.55 3.64
CA ARG A 155 22.01 13.75 4.03
C ARG A 155 21.11 14.93 4.41
N LEU A 156 20.06 14.65 5.18
CA LEU A 156 19.09 15.62 5.68
C LEU A 156 19.06 15.61 7.20
N SER A 157 18.42 16.63 7.81
CA SER A 157 18.07 16.59 9.22
C SER A 157 16.83 15.71 9.44
N ALA A 158 16.68 15.12 10.65
CA ALA A 158 15.48 14.38 11.04
C ALA A 158 14.19 15.23 10.88
N ARG A 159 14.26 16.53 11.18
CA ARG A 159 13.17 17.49 10.98
C ARG A 159 12.78 17.61 9.49
N SER A 160 13.76 17.62 8.59
CA SER A 160 13.50 17.67 7.14
C SER A 160 12.85 16.38 6.65
N VAL A 161 13.30 15.22 7.15
CA VAL A 161 12.70 13.91 6.85
C VAL A 161 11.23 13.87 7.31
N GLN A 162 10.94 14.33 8.53
CA GLN A 162 9.57 14.41 9.05
C GLN A 162 8.68 15.34 8.20
N ARG A 163 9.21 16.50 7.78
CA ARG A 163 8.48 17.44 6.92
C ARG A 163 8.19 16.85 5.54
N LEU A 164 9.14 16.15 4.92
CA LEU A 164 8.93 15.44 3.66
C LEU A 164 7.82 14.39 3.80
N ALA A 165 7.88 13.57 4.85
CA ALA A 165 6.88 12.56 5.11
C ALA A 165 5.48 13.16 5.31
N ALA A 166 5.36 14.23 6.09
CA ALA A 166 4.09 14.91 6.31
C ALA A 166 3.51 15.49 5.01
N ARG A 167 4.36 16.08 4.16
CA ARG A 167 3.93 16.75 2.93
C ARG A 167 3.57 15.79 1.81
N PHE A 168 4.31 14.69 1.65
CA PHE A 168 4.20 13.82 0.47
C PHE A 168 3.60 12.44 0.75
N ILE A 169 3.54 12.01 2.03
CA ILE A 169 3.07 10.68 2.40
C ILE A 169 1.86 10.76 3.35
N GLY A 170 1.88 11.69 4.30
CA GLY A 170 0.82 11.84 5.30
C GLY A 170 0.99 10.95 6.53
N LEU A 171 2.06 10.16 6.62
CA LEU A 171 2.43 9.37 7.79
C LEU A 171 3.84 9.72 8.26
N PRO A 172 4.13 9.59 9.58
CA PRO A 172 5.49 9.73 10.09
C PRO A 172 6.43 8.68 9.51
N PRO A 173 7.73 8.98 9.27
CA PRO A 173 8.70 7.99 8.82
C PRO A 173 8.80 6.78 9.73
N ALA A 174 8.66 6.97 11.05
CA ALA A 174 8.64 5.89 12.02
C ALA A 174 7.52 4.86 11.77
N ALA A 175 6.34 5.30 11.28
CA ALA A 175 5.25 4.39 10.92
C ALA A 175 5.59 3.56 9.67
N MET A 176 6.31 4.14 8.71
CA MET A 176 6.79 3.43 7.51
C MET A 176 7.83 2.38 7.88
N ILE A 177 8.82 2.75 8.69
CA ILE A 177 9.87 1.85 9.20
C ILE A 177 9.24 0.68 9.98
N ARG A 178 8.30 0.98 10.87
CA ARG A 178 7.57 -0.03 11.64
C ARG A 178 6.85 -1.02 10.72
N ARG A 179 6.15 -0.52 9.69
CA ARG A 179 5.45 -1.39 8.75
C ARG A 179 6.43 -2.29 7.97
N ARG A 180 7.55 -1.76 7.48
CA ARG A 180 8.58 -2.58 6.82
C ARG A 180 9.09 -3.71 7.73
N ARG A 181 9.37 -3.38 9.02
CA ARG A 181 9.76 -4.40 10.00
C ARG A 181 8.72 -5.50 10.17
N LEU A 182 7.43 -5.14 10.15
CA LEU A 182 6.34 -6.12 10.21
C LEU A 182 6.25 -6.97 8.94
N GLN A 183 6.52 -6.40 7.77
CA GLN A 183 6.63 -7.18 6.53
C GLN A 183 7.78 -8.18 6.60
N GLU A 184 8.92 -7.76 7.10
CA GLU A 184 10.08 -8.64 7.31
C GLU A 184 9.75 -9.75 8.32
N ALA A 185 9.06 -9.42 9.41
CA ALA A 185 8.57 -10.43 10.37
C ALA A 185 7.63 -11.43 9.70
N ALA A 186 6.67 -10.96 8.91
CA ALA A 186 5.74 -11.81 8.18
C ALA A 186 6.46 -12.72 7.15
N GLN A 187 7.47 -12.18 6.47
CA GLN A 187 8.28 -12.95 5.53
C GLN A 187 9.04 -14.06 6.24
N ARG A 188 9.76 -13.76 7.33
CA ARG A 188 10.52 -14.75 8.11
C ARG A 188 9.63 -15.86 8.66
N LEU A 189 8.46 -15.50 9.22
CA LEU A 189 7.49 -16.46 9.74
C LEU A 189 6.91 -17.38 8.66
N ARG A 190 6.92 -16.98 7.40
CA ARG A 190 6.49 -17.78 6.25
C ARG A 190 7.61 -18.68 5.75
N ASP A 191 8.83 -18.14 5.63
CA ASP A 191 9.96 -18.82 5.02
C ASP A 191 10.60 -19.87 5.94
N ASP A 192 10.47 -19.67 7.27
CA ASP A 192 10.99 -20.58 8.29
C ASP A 192 9.92 -20.90 9.35
N PRO A 193 9.21 -22.03 9.22
CA PRO A 193 8.21 -22.48 10.20
C PRO A 193 8.78 -22.74 11.60
N GLU A 194 10.06 -23.07 11.73
CA GLU A 194 10.70 -23.38 13.00
C GLU A 194 11.15 -22.12 13.76
N THR A 195 11.28 -21.00 13.07
CA THR A 195 11.66 -19.72 13.70
C THR A 195 10.66 -19.32 14.77
N THR A 196 11.14 -18.99 15.97
CA THR A 196 10.25 -18.56 17.05
C THR A 196 9.88 -17.07 16.93
N LEU A 197 8.71 -16.71 17.45
CA LEU A 197 8.31 -15.31 17.48
C LEU A 197 9.23 -14.45 18.35
N ALA A 198 9.88 -15.06 19.36
CA ALA A 198 10.85 -14.39 20.21
C ALA A 198 12.14 -14.04 19.45
N ASP A 199 12.65 -14.97 18.63
CA ASP A 199 13.82 -14.73 17.79
C ASP A 199 13.55 -13.63 16.77
N VAL A 200 12.40 -13.70 16.07
CA VAL A 200 12.00 -12.66 15.12
C VAL A 200 11.88 -11.30 15.81
N ALA A 201 11.32 -11.25 17.02
CA ALA A 201 11.19 -10.00 17.77
C ALA A 201 12.55 -9.42 18.14
N ALA A 202 13.47 -10.25 18.66
CA ALA A 202 14.82 -9.83 19.04
C ALA A 202 15.60 -9.30 17.84
N ASP A 203 15.63 -10.04 16.73
CA ASP A 203 16.35 -9.67 15.50
C ASP A 203 15.86 -8.37 14.89
N LEU A 204 14.54 -8.17 14.90
CA LEU A 204 13.92 -6.97 14.37
C LEU A 204 13.91 -5.80 15.37
N GLY A 205 14.47 -5.97 16.58
CA GLY A 205 14.60 -4.92 17.60
C GLY A 205 13.27 -4.54 18.24
N TYR A 206 12.37 -5.50 18.45
CA TYR A 206 11.21 -5.36 19.34
C TYR A 206 11.65 -5.61 20.78
N SER A 207 10.97 -4.98 21.75
CA SER A 207 11.25 -5.20 23.17
C SER A 207 11.02 -6.64 23.60
N ASP A 208 10.00 -7.27 23.03
CA ASP A 208 9.61 -8.64 23.28
C ASP A 208 8.64 -9.16 22.18
N HIS A 209 8.33 -10.46 22.24
CA HIS A 209 7.40 -11.09 21.30
C HIS A 209 5.94 -10.60 21.45
N ALA A 210 5.52 -10.13 22.60
CA ALA A 210 4.17 -9.60 22.82
C ALA A 210 4.00 -8.25 22.12
N HIS A 211 5.04 -7.39 22.15
CA HIS A 211 5.07 -6.14 21.40
C HIS A 211 4.96 -6.41 19.88
N LEU A 212 5.78 -7.31 19.34
CA LEU A 212 5.68 -7.72 17.95
C LEU A 212 4.28 -8.26 17.60
N ALA A 213 3.70 -9.14 18.44
CA ALA A 213 2.38 -9.72 18.20
C ALA A 213 1.25 -8.67 18.19
N ASN A 214 1.33 -7.68 19.08
CA ASN A 214 0.36 -6.59 19.13
C ASN A 214 0.46 -5.68 17.90
N GLU A 215 1.66 -5.31 17.47
CA GLU A 215 1.84 -4.54 16.24
C GLU A 215 1.41 -5.34 15.00
N PHE A 216 1.77 -6.62 14.94
CA PHE A 216 1.37 -7.51 13.86
C PHE A 216 -0.16 -7.57 13.70
N ARG A 217 -0.87 -7.72 14.83
CA ARG A 217 -2.34 -7.69 14.83
C ARG A 217 -2.91 -6.34 14.41
N SER A 218 -2.34 -5.24 14.89
CA SER A 218 -2.81 -3.88 14.57
C SER A 218 -2.68 -3.56 13.08
N VAL A 219 -1.56 -3.93 12.45
CA VAL A 219 -1.25 -3.56 11.07
C VAL A 219 -1.79 -4.58 10.06
N LEU A 220 -1.64 -5.88 10.36
CA LEU A 220 -2.05 -6.97 9.47
C LEU A 220 -3.44 -7.54 9.80
N GLY A 221 -4.02 -7.17 10.94
CA GLY A 221 -5.33 -7.67 11.37
C GLY A 221 -5.34 -9.13 11.83
N LEU A 222 -4.18 -9.78 11.89
CA LEU A 222 -4.01 -11.18 12.28
C LEU A 222 -2.94 -11.32 13.34
N THR A 223 -3.05 -12.33 14.20
CA THR A 223 -1.92 -12.71 15.06
C THR A 223 -0.84 -13.43 14.23
N PRO A 224 0.44 -13.37 14.62
CA PRO A 224 1.51 -14.12 13.94
C PRO A 224 1.19 -15.61 13.77
N GLY A 225 0.61 -16.26 14.79
CA GLY A 225 0.21 -17.66 14.72
C GLY A 225 -0.94 -17.91 13.74
N ALA A 226 -1.93 -16.99 13.65
CA ALA A 226 -2.99 -17.09 12.65
C ALA A 226 -2.48 -16.85 11.23
N TYR A 227 -1.52 -15.95 11.07
CA TYR A 227 -0.85 -15.68 9.81
C TYR A 227 -0.11 -16.93 9.31
N ARG A 228 0.71 -17.58 10.17
CA ARG A 228 1.44 -18.82 9.85
C ARG A 228 0.49 -19.92 9.38
N ARG A 229 -0.57 -20.21 10.13
CA ARG A 229 -1.58 -21.23 9.73
C ARG A 229 -2.26 -20.95 8.39
N ARG A 230 -2.47 -19.67 8.05
CA ARG A 230 -3.05 -19.30 6.73
C ARG A 230 -2.10 -19.53 5.58
N THR A 231 -0.82 -19.27 5.78
CA THR A 231 0.21 -19.53 4.75
C THR A 231 0.40 -21.02 4.51
N ASP A 232 0.35 -21.84 5.56
CA ASP A 232 0.44 -23.30 5.46
C ASP A 232 -0.78 -23.91 4.73
N ALA A 233 -1.99 -23.38 5.00
CA ALA A 233 -3.24 -23.90 4.42
C ALA A 233 -3.48 -23.46 2.96
N ALA A 234 -2.89 -22.35 2.53
CA ALA A 234 -3.23 -21.70 1.25
C ALA A 234 -2.29 -22.07 0.10
N GLY A 235 -1.27 -22.95 0.28
CA GLY A 235 -0.34 -23.32 -0.81
C GLY A 235 0.07 -22.12 -1.66
N SER A 236 0.42 -21.01 -1.02
CA SER A 236 0.80 -19.69 -1.57
C SER A 236 -0.18 -18.99 -2.52
N PRO A 237 -1.04 -18.11 -2.03
CA PRO A 237 -1.14 -16.83 -2.72
C PRO A 237 -0.10 -15.89 -2.10
N ARG A 238 0.82 -15.38 -2.92
CA ARG A 238 1.64 -14.23 -2.53
C ARG A 238 0.69 -13.09 -2.16
N VAL A 239 0.46 -12.90 -0.86
CA VAL A 239 0.03 -11.60 -0.37
C VAL A 239 1.29 -10.74 -0.45
N GLU A 240 1.47 -10.06 -1.57
CA GLU A 240 2.45 -8.98 -1.65
C GLU A 240 2.00 -7.91 -0.66
N LEU A 241 2.69 -7.88 0.47
CA LEU A 241 2.52 -6.92 1.55
C LEU A 241 3.12 -5.57 1.16
#